data_e0231c6ff38d16b6d17a7acde799f013
#
_entry.id   e0231c6ff38d16b6d17a7acde799f013
#
_cell.length_a   1.000
_cell.length_b   1.000
_cell.length_c   1.000
_cell.angle_alpha   90.00
_cell.angle_beta   90.00
_cell.angle_gamma   90.00
#
_symmetry.space_group_name_H-M   'P 1'
#
loop_
_entity.id
_entity.type
_entity.pdbx_description
1 polymer ?
#
loop_
_entity_poly.entity_id
_entity_poly.type
_entity_poly.pdbx_seq_one_letter_code
_entity_poly.pdbx_strand_id
1 'polypeptide(L)'
;MIKKLGIPKEVKKDEGRVSLIPEHITQFTGLADIFVETNAGLGSGFTDEDYQSAGAKIVPTAHELYDISEIICKVKEPQEQEFELLNSSHVIFGYLHLASNLSLTKMLIEKKLTAIATEMIMDEDEYPLLIPMSKIAGNLAVQKGMQFLEYSSAGKGLLLSSISDERNSKVTVIGCGEVGKSSIHKSIQIGAFVTAIDVNENILKELKNKYGENISTHISGSDEATEAIRTADLVVGAVLLPGRKPPIVVTQEDINQIEKGSVI
;
A
#
# COMPACT_ATOMS: atom_id res chain seq x y z
N MET A 1 16.35 9.90 29.44
CA MET A 1 15.28 10.88 29.21
C MET A 1 14.14 10.13 28.52
N ILE A 2 12.91 10.30 28.98
CA ILE A 2 11.71 9.77 28.34
C ILE A 2 11.56 10.51 26.99
N LYS A 3 11.39 9.77 25.89
CA LYS A 3 11.20 10.34 24.55
C LYS A 3 9.80 10.90 24.37
N LYS A 4 9.66 11.95 23.58
CA LYS A 4 8.37 12.56 23.26
C LYS A 4 7.97 12.15 21.84
N LEU A 5 6.89 11.37 21.73
CA LEU A 5 6.38 10.87 20.46
C LEU A 5 5.09 11.60 20.11
N GLY A 6 5.05 12.21 18.94
CA GLY A 6 3.90 12.91 18.39
C GLY A 6 3.20 12.10 17.30
N ILE A 7 1.88 12.03 17.38
CA ILE A 7 0.99 11.41 16.40
C ILE A 7 0.13 12.50 15.79
N PRO A 8 0.53 13.11 14.66
CA PRO A 8 -0.26 14.11 13.99
C PRO A 8 -1.45 13.49 13.27
N LYS A 9 -2.46 14.30 13.02
CA LYS A 9 -3.53 13.98 12.09
C LYS A 9 -2.98 13.91 10.68
N GLU A 10 -3.35 12.86 9.93
CA GLU A 10 -2.96 12.75 8.53
C GLU A 10 -3.66 13.83 7.69
N VAL A 11 -2.88 14.49 6.84
CA VAL A 11 -3.35 15.60 6.00
C VAL A 11 -3.36 15.25 4.51
N LYS A 12 -2.84 14.08 4.15
CA LYS A 12 -2.90 13.58 2.78
C LYS A 12 -4.35 13.32 2.39
N LYS A 13 -4.72 13.72 1.19
CA LYS A 13 -6.08 13.54 0.67
C LYS A 13 -6.48 12.06 0.76
N ASP A 14 -7.69 11.81 1.26
CA ASP A 14 -8.31 10.49 1.40
C ASP A 14 -7.57 9.55 2.38
N GLU A 15 -6.66 10.06 3.24
CA GLU A 15 -6.03 9.28 4.30
C GLU A 15 -6.76 9.49 5.63
N GLY A 16 -7.43 8.45 6.10
CA GLY A 16 -8.17 8.46 7.37
C GLY A 16 -7.55 7.57 8.45
N ARG A 17 -6.42 6.92 8.17
CA ARG A 17 -5.73 6.07 9.16
C ARG A 17 -4.93 6.93 10.14
N VAL A 18 -4.56 6.32 11.25
CA VAL A 18 -3.65 6.87 12.26
C VAL A 18 -2.50 5.89 12.51
N SER A 19 -1.33 6.40 12.84
CA SER A 19 -0.11 5.56 12.97
C SER A 19 -0.15 4.62 14.16
N LEU A 20 -0.72 5.04 15.28
CA LEU A 20 -0.91 4.21 16.48
C LEU A 20 -2.34 4.37 16.99
N ILE A 21 -3.00 3.28 17.29
CA ILE A 21 -4.34 3.26 17.91
C ILE A 21 -4.23 3.29 19.45
N PRO A 22 -5.30 3.63 20.20
CA PRO A 22 -5.25 3.71 21.66
C PRO A 22 -4.71 2.45 22.35
N GLU A 23 -5.04 1.27 21.87
CA GLU A 23 -4.52 0.00 22.42
C GLU A 23 -2.98 -0.07 22.38
N HIS A 24 -2.36 0.47 21.32
CA HIS A 24 -0.89 0.50 21.21
C HIS A 24 -0.25 1.49 22.16
N ILE A 25 -0.93 2.61 22.50
CA ILE A 25 -0.40 3.64 23.39
C ILE A 25 -0.03 3.07 24.76
N THR A 26 -0.84 2.16 25.28
CA THR A 26 -0.61 1.53 26.59
C THR A 26 0.74 0.79 26.67
N GLN A 27 1.25 0.31 25.53
CA GLN A 27 2.53 -0.41 25.46
C GLN A 27 3.74 0.52 25.64
N PHE A 28 3.56 1.84 25.45
CA PHE A 28 4.62 2.83 25.61
C PHE A 28 4.68 3.44 27.02
N THR A 29 3.81 3.00 27.95
CA THR A 29 3.78 3.51 29.32
C THR A 29 5.15 3.36 29.99
N GLY A 30 5.72 4.48 30.46
CA GLY A 30 7.06 4.53 31.04
C GLY A 30 8.22 4.54 30.04
N LEU A 31 7.97 4.36 28.75
CA LEU A 31 8.98 4.40 27.69
C LEU A 31 8.99 5.75 26.95
N ALA A 32 7.81 6.31 26.68
CA ALA A 32 7.65 7.59 26.00
C ALA A 32 6.43 8.36 26.51
N ASP A 33 6.52 9.69 26.47
CA ASP A 33 5.35 10.57 26.53
C ASP A 33 4.71 10.65 25.14
N ILE A 34 3.45 10.26 25.01
CA ILE A 34 2.72 10.25 23.74
C ILE A 34 1.81 11.47 23.65
N PHE A 35 1.95 12.21 22.56
CA PHE A 35 1.12 13.36 22.21
C PHE A 35 0.35 13.04 20.92
N VAL A 36 -0.95 13.32 20.92
CA VAL A 36 -1.84 13.05 19.77
C VAL A 36 -2.54 14.35 19.39
N GLU A 37 -2.48 14.71 18.12
CA GLU A 37 -3.23 15.85 17.61
C GLU A 37 -4.74 15.56 17.70
N THR A 38 -5.52 16.56 18.11
CA THR A 38 -6.96 16.43 18.22
C THR A 38 -7.59 15.89 16.94
N ASN A 39 -8.50 14.94 17.09
CA ASN A 39 -9.17 14.26 15.99
C ASN A 39 -8.24 13.41 15.05
N ALA A 40 -7.00 13.11 15.44
CA ALA A 40 -6.12 12.30 14.61
C ALA A 40 -6.65 10.88 14.37
N GLY A 41 -7.35 10.30 15.35
CA GLY A 41 -7.92 8.95 15.27
C GLY A 41 -9.31 8.84 14.67
N LEU A 42 -10.02 9.95 14.42
CA LEU A 42 -11.43 9.90 14.02
C LEU A 42 -11.69 9.12 12.74
N GLY A 43 -10.82 9.24 11.74
CA GLY A 43 -10.93 8.49 10.49
C GLY A 43 -10.80 6.97 10.67
N SER A 44 -10.20 6.54 11.77
CA SER A 44 -10.06 5.13 12.18
C SER A 44 -11.06 4.71 13.27
N GLY A 45 -11.99 5.59 13.65
CA GLY A 45 -13.05 5.32 14.62
C GLY A 45 -12.65 5.52 16.09
N PHE A 46 -11.54 6.22 16.36
CA PHE A 46 -11.06 6.52 17.72
C PHE A 46 -11.19 8.00 18.05
N THR A 47 -11.74 8.29 19.23
CA THR A 47 -11.92 9.65 19.75
C THR A 47 -10.70 10.13 20.53
N ASP A 48 -10.64 11.43 20.84
CA ASP A 48 -9.60 11.99 21.71
C ASP A 48 -9.68 11.42 23.13
N GLU A 49 -10.87 11.11 23.62
CA GLU A 49 -11.12 10.48 24.92
C GLU A 49 -10.55 9.05 24.97
N ASP A 50 -10.61 8.29 23.87
CA ASP A 50 -10.02 6.96 23.80
C ASP A 50 -8.49 7.03 23.97
N TYR A 51 -7.84 8.00 23.33
CA TYR A 51 -6.40 8.24 23.47
C TYR A 51 -6.03 8.72 24.88
N GLN A 52 -6.80 9.63 25.47
CA GLN A 52 -6.57 10.09 26.84
C GLN A 52 -6.71 8.94 27.83
N SER A 53 -7.71 8.10 27.68
CA SER A 53 -7.93 6.92 28.52
C SER A 53 -6.78 5.90 28.42
N ALA A 54 -6.12 5.83 27.25
CA ALA A 54 -4.92 5.02 27.01
C ALA A 54 -3.62 5.65 27.54
N GLY A 55 -3.67 6.91 28.06
CA GLY A 55 -2.53 7.61 28.64
C GLY A 55 -1.82 8.62 27.73
N ALA A 56 -2.36 8.89 26.53
CA ALA A 56 -1.83 9.94 25.68
C ALA A 56 -2.33 11.34 26.11
N LYS A 57 -1.59 12.36 25.70
CA LYS A 57 -1.94 13.78 25.88
C LYS A 57 -2.44 14.35 24.57
N ILE A 58 -3.65 14.92 24.54
CA ILE A 58 -4.20 15.56 23.35
C ILE A 58 -3.63 16.96 23.18
N VAL A 59 -3.27 17.29 21.95
CA VAL A 59 -2.71 18.59 21.55
C VAL A 59 -3.62 19.21 20.48
N PRO A 60 -3.97 20.49 20.59
CA PRO A 60 -5.00 21.07 19.73
C PRO A 60 -4.59 21.29 18.27
N THR A 61 -3.29 21.44 18.00
CA THR A 61 -2.80 21.77 16.65
C THR A 61 -1.55 20.99 16.27
N ALA A 62 -1.35 20.77 14.96
CA ALA A 62 -0.12 20.19 14.43
C ALA A 62 1.11 21.00 14.86
N HIS A 63 1.04 22.34 14.84
CA HIS A 63 2.17 23.20 15.23
C HIS A 63 2.65 22.90 16.65
N GLU A 64 1.73 22.89 17.62
CA GLU A 64 2.07 22.56 19.00
C GLU A 64 2.61 21.12 19.14
N LEU A 65 2.02 20.17 18.39
CA LEU A 65 2.47 18.77 18.42
C LEU A 65 3.92 18.64 17.95
N TYR A 66 4.25 19.26 16.81
CA TYR A 66 5.61 19.19 16.26
C TYR A 66 6.61 19.90 17.18
N ASP A 67 6.25 21.05 17.78
CA ASP A 67 7.12 21.79 18.70
C ASP A 67 7.52 21.00 19.95
N ILE A 68 6.63 20.17 20.49
CA ILE A 68 6.87 19.42 21.71
C ILE A 68 7.46 18.03 21.49
N SER A 69 7.38 17.50 20.26
CA SER A 69 7.74 16.12 19.94
C SER A 69 9.17 15.99 19.44
N GLU A 70 9.81 14.86 19.73
CA GLU A 70 11.12 14.48 19.17
C GLU A 70 10.94 13.47 18.03
N ILE A 71 9.97 12.56 18.15
CA ILE A 71 9.65 11.54 17.16
C ILE A 71 8.26 11.82 16.63
N ILE A 72 8.14 11.99 15.33
CA ILE A 72 6.86 12.19 14.63
C ILE A 72 6.49 10.88 13.94
N CYS A 73 5.44 10.24 14.42
CA CYS A 73 4.96 8.96 13.91
C CYS A 73 3.75 9.16 13.00
N LYS A 74 3.90 8.88 11.72
CA LYS A 74 2.88 9.06 10.68
C LYS A 74 2.60 7.77 9.94
N VAL A 75 1.42 7.68 9.33
CA VAL A 75 1.10 6.65 8.32
C VAL A 75 1.76 7.03 7.00
N LYS A 76 1.52 8.26 6.53
CA LYS A 76 2.01 8.73 5.23
C LYS A 76 3.18 9.70 5.38
N GLU A 77 3.89 9.85 4.28
CA GLU A 77 4.95 10.84 4.14
C GLU A 77 4.44 12.25 4.48
N PRO A 78 5.28 13.11 5.10
CA PRO A 78 4.95 14.52 5.29
C PRO A 78 4.56 15.18 3.97
N GLN A 79 3.45 15.91 3.97
CA GLN A 79 2.98 16.72 2.84
C GLN A 79 3.64 18.10 2.87
N GLU A 80 3.65 18.83 1.74
CA GLU A 80 4.32 20.13 1.63
C GLU A 80 3.91 21.13 2.71
N GLN A 81 2.64 21.11 3.11
CA GLN A 81 2.13 21.98 4.19
C GLN A 81 2.69 21.67 5.58
N GLU A 82 3.28 20.49 5.78
CA GLU A 82 3.91 20.09 7.04
C GLU A 82 5.42 20.39 7.06
N PHE A 83 6.01 20.73 5.90
CA PHE A 83 7.46 20.91 5.81
C PHE A 83 7.97 22.01 6.74
N GLU A 84 7.23 23.10 6.90
CA GLU A 84 7.63 24.21 7.79
C GLU A 84 7.63 23.81 9.27
N LEU A 85 6.85 22.80 9.67
CA LEU A 85 6.80 22.30 11.04
C LEU A 85 8.01 21.42 11.40
N LEU A 86 8.74 20.94 10.39
CA LEU A 86 9.84 20.00 10.56
C LEU A 86 11.20 20.70 10.68
N ASN A 87 12.04 20.20 11.57
CA ASN A 87 13.42 20.69 11.79
C ASN A 87 14.37 19.54 12.15
N SER A 88 15.66 19.83 12.23
CA SER A 88 16.74 18.84 12.43
C SER A 88 16.70 18.07 13.76
N SER A 89 15.86 18.47 14.72
CA SER A 89 15.68 17.74 15.97
C SER A 89 14.67 16.61 15.90
N HIS A 90 13.85 16.59 14.82
CA HIS A 90 12.83 15.58 14.63
C HIS A 90 13.38 14.29 14.01
N VAL A 91 12.82 13.18 14.47
CA VAL A 91 12.91 11.87 13.81
C VAL A 91 11.55 11.57 13.19
N ILE A 92 11.49 11.42 11.87
CA ILE A 92 10.25 11.01 11.16
C ILE A 92 10.21 9.50 11.05
N PHE A 93 9.10 8.91 11.46
CA PHE A 93 8.83 7.47 11.36
C PHE A 93 7.52 7.24 10.62
N GLY A 94 7.55 6.62 9.43
CA GLY A 94 6.36 6.39 8.60
C GLY A 94 6.69 5.85 7.21
N TYR A 95 5.67 5.63 6.39
CA TYR A 95 5.85 5.23 4.98
C TYR A 95 6.23 6.45 4.14
N LEU A 96 7.49 6.56 3.74
CA LEU A 96 8.04 7.76 3.13
C LEU A 96 8.11 7.73 1.61
N HIS A 97 8.22 6.55 1.00
CA HIS A 97 8.31 6.35 -0.45
C HIS A 97 9.33 7.26 -1.16
N LEU A 98 10.52 7.44 -0.56
CA LEU A 98 11.52 8.44 -0.96
C LEU A 98 11.97 8.30 -2.43
N ALA A 99 12.06 7.08 -2.95
CA ALA A 99 12.48 6.83 -4.33
C ALA A 99 11.56 7.47 -5.38
N SER A 100 10.29 7.72 -5.03
CA SER A 100 9.29 8.35 -5.90
C SER A 100 8.97 9.80 -5.54
N ASN A 101 9.51 10.34 -4.44
CA ASN A 101 9.22 11.68 -3.94
C ASN A 101 10.49 12.52 -3.77
N LEU A 102 10.91 13.13 -4.89
CA LEU A 102 12.13 13.95 -4.92
C LEU A 102 12.01 15.23 -4.07
N SER A 103 10.83 15.85 -3.99
CA SER A 103 10.59 17.06 -3.18
C SER A 103 10.82 16.76 -1.70
N LEU A 104 10.18 15.71 -1.18
CA LEU A 104 10.37 15.26 0.19
C LEU A 104 11.82 14.90 0.48
N THR A 105 12.48 14.15 -0.41
CA THR A 105 13.88 13.74 -0.23
C THR A 105 14.81 14.96 -0.12
N LYS A 106 14.63 15.96 -0.96
CA LYS A 106 15.40 17.22 -0.89
C LYS A 106 15.16 17.95 0.43
N MET A 107 13.91 18.12 0.84
CA MET A 107 13.55 18.76 2.11
C MET A 107 14.19 18.06 3.31
N LEU A 108 14.15 16.72 3.36
CA LEU A 108 14.77 15.95 4.45
C LEU A 108 16.28 16.18 4.52
N ILE A 109 16.97 16.25 3.37
CA ILE A 109 18.41 16.51 3.30
C ILE A 109 18.72 17.94 3.73
N GLU A 110 18.01 18.95 3.18
CA GLU A 110 18.21 20.37 3.48
C GLU A 110 18.01 20.67 4.96
N LYS A 111 16.98 20.11 5.55
CA LYS A 111 16.67 20.28 7.00
C LYS A 111 17.49 19.34 7.90
N LYS A 112 18.29 18.43 7.34
CA LYS A 112 19.11 17.44 8.08
C LYS A 112 18.29 16.58 9.02
N LEU A 113 17.10 16.16 8.58
CA LEU A 113 16.18 15.33 9.35
C LEU A 113 16.65 13.87 9.41
N THR A 114 16.44 13.24 10.56
CA THR A 114 16.47 11.77 10.63
C THR A 114 15.14 11.22 10.17
N ALA A 115 15.15 10.35 9.15
CA ALA A 115 13.95 9.77 8.59
C ALA A 115 14.06 8.24 8.54
N ILE A 116 13.06 7.56 9.10
CA ILE A 116 12.96 6.10 9.14
C ILE A 116 11.77 5.68 8.28
N ALA A 117 12.06 5.19 7.09
CA ALA A 117 11.06 4.67 6.17
C ALA A 117 10.63 3.27 6.63
N THR A 118 9.41 3.14 7.13
CA THR A 118 8.91 1.89 7.69
C THR A 118 8.83 0.76 6.67
N GLU A 119 8.60 1.10 5.39
CA GLU A 119 8.62 0.15 4.27
C GLU A 119 9.98 -0.44 3.97
N MET A 120 11.05 0.13 4.56
CA MET A 120 12.43 -0.33 4.38
C MET A 120 12.99 -1.06 5.61
N ILE A 121 12.21 -1.16 6.68
CA ILE A 121 12.61 -1.91 7.87
C ILE A 121 12.55 -3.40 7.53
N MET A 122 13.70 -4.05 7.65
CA MET A 122 13.88 -5.46 7.33
C MET A 122 14.20 -6.25 8.60
N ASP A 123 13.57 -7.39 8.75
CA ASP A 123 13.85 -8.39 9.77
C ASP A 123 14.12 -9.71 9.08
N GLU A 124 15.31 -10.28 9.30
CA GLU A 124 15.86 -11.36 8.49
C GLU A 124 15.84 -11.01 6.99
N ASP A 125 14.99 -11.56 6.18
CA ASP A 125 14.84 -11.23 4.74
C ASP A 125 13.44 -10.70 4.40
N GLU A 126 12.66 -10.33 5.41
CA GLU A 126 11.29 -9.86 5.25
C GLU A 126 11.12 -8.37 5.62
N TYR A 127 10.09 -7.76 5.08
CA TYR A 127 9.67 -6.38 5.39
C TYR A 127 8.39 -6.41 6.24
N PRO A 128 8.48 -6.66 7.57
CA PRO A 128 7.32 -6.97 8.41
C PRO A 128 6.28 -5.85 8.46
N LEU A 129 6.69 -4.59 8.34
CA LEU A 129 5.76 -3.47 8.32
C LEU A 129 5.14 -3.23 6.93
N LEU A 130 5.80 -3.64 5.85
CA LEU A 130 5.28 -3.51 4.49
C LEU A 130 4.29 -4.64 4.12
N ILE A 131 4.52 -5.86 4.60
CA ILE A 131 3.69 -7.04 4.27
C ILE A 131 2.19 -6.82 4.51
N PRO A 132 1.71 -6.32 5.67
CA PRO A 132 0.28 -6.11 5.89
C PRO A 132 -0.33 -5.12 4.90
N MET A 133 0.38 -4.03 4.60
CA MET A 133 -0.08 -3.02 3.64
C MET A 133 -0.12 -3.57 2.21
N SER A 134 0.86 -4.40 1.84
CA SER A 134 0.89 -5.10 0.55
C SER A 134 -0.28 -6.06 0.39
N LYS A 135 -0.63 -6.81 1.43
CA LYS A 135 -1.81 -7.70 1.43
C LYS A 135 -3.11 -6.93 1.25
N ILE A 136 -3.26 -5.79 1.93
CA ILE A 136 -4.42 -4.91 1.77
C ILE A 136 -4.47 -4.36 0.34
N ALA A 137 -3.36 -3.85 -0.18
CA ALA A 137 -3.27 -3.29 -1.53
C ALA A 137 -3.68 -4.32 -2.60
N GLY A 138 -3.21 -5.57 -2.50
CA GLY A 138 -3.57 -6.63 -3.43
C GLY A 138 -5.06 -6.98 -3.43
N ASN A 139 -5.68 -7.02 -2.25
CA ASN A 139 -7.13 -7.23 -2.15
C ASN A 139 -7.92 -6.03 -2.70
N LEU A 140 -7.49 -4.79 -2.40
CA LEU A 140 -8.12 -3.58 -2.90
C LEU A 140 -8.00 -3.43 -4.42
N ALA A 141 -6.89 -3.86 -5.03
CA ALA A 141 -6.70 -3.85 -6.47
C ALA A 141 -7.81 -4.66 -7.18
N VAL A 142 -8.10 -5.87 -6.69
CA VAL A 142 -9.18 -6.70 -7.22
C VAL A 142 -10.54 -6.08 -6.97
N GLN A 143 -10.80 -5.58 -5.75
CA GLN A 143 -12.08 -4.94 -5.41
C GLN A 143 -12.36 -3.70 -6.27
N LYS A 144 -11.35 -2.86 -6.49
CA LYS A 144 -11.46 -1.69 -7.38
C LYS A 144 -11.57 -2.09 -8.85
N GLY A 145 -10.83 -3.11 -9.28
CA GLY A 145 -10.97 -3.69 -10.59
C GLY A 145 -12.39 -4.16 -10.89
N MET A 146 -13.04 -4.85 -9.94
CA MET A 146 -14.45 -5.25 -10.06
C MET A 146 -15.37 -4.04 -10.24
N GLN A 147 -15.19 -2.98 -9.45
CA GLN A 147 -15.98 -1.75 -9.55
C GLN A 147 -15.83 -1.08 -10.92
N PHE A 148 -14.60 -1.01 -11.44
CA PHE A 148 -14.34 -0.37 -12.74
C PHE A 148 -14.73 -1.23 -13.95
N LEU A 149 -14.91 -2.54 -13.78
CA LEU A 149 -15.47 -3.40 -14.81
C LEU A 149 -16.98 -3.24 -15.01
N GLU A 150 -17.68 -2.61 -14.05
CA GLU A 150 -19.11 -2.32 -14.18
C GLU A 150 -19.40 -1.36 -15.34
N TYR A 151 -20.54 -1.54 -16.00
CA TYR A 151 -20.99 -0.67 -17.09
C TYR A 151 -21.15 0.79 -16.63
N SER A 152 -21.60 1.01 -15.40
CA SER A 152 -21.73 2.32 -14.75
C SER A 152 -20.40 3.08 -14.63
N SER A 153 -19.29 2.36 -14.61
CA SER A 153 -17.92 2.87 -14.54
C SER A 153 -17.21 2.92 -15.90
N ALA A 154 -17.96 2.80 -17.01
CA ALA A 154 -17.46 2.68 -18.38
C ALA A 154 -16.62 1.41 -18.64
N GLY A 155 -16.73 0.40 -17.80
CA GLY A 155 -16.15 -0.92 -17.97
C GLY A 155 -16.96 -1.79 -18.95
N LYS A 156 -16.50 -3.05 -19.12
CA LYS A 156 -17.14 -4.05 -20.01
C LYS A 156 -18.56 -4.46 -19.60
N GLY A 157 -19.04 -4.09 -18.40
CA GLY A 157 -20.26 -4.63 -17.82
C GLY A 157 -20.08 -6.12 -17.44
N LEU A 158 -18.89 -6.48 -17.00
CA LEU A 158 -18.49 -7.85 -16.68
C LEU A 158 -18.45 -8.06 -15.19
N LEU A 159 -19.05 -9.15 -14.72
CA LEU A 159 -18.88 -9.63 -13.36
C LEU A 159 -17.60 -10.49 -13.28
N LEU A 160 -16.68 -10.11 -12.39
CA LEU A 160 -15.41 -10.83 -12.25
C LEU A 160 -15.57 -12.20 -11.58
N SER A 161 -16.66 -12.41 -10.85
CA SER A 161 -17.01 -13.69 -10.26
C SER A 161 -17.64 -14.64 -11.25
N SER A 162 -17.32 -15.94 -11.15
CA SER A 162 -18.00 -16.98 -11.94
C SER A 162 -19.44 -17.16 -11.46
N ILE A 163 -20.41 -17.14 -12.38
CA ILE A 163 -21.81 -17.48 -12.14
C ILE A 163 -22.13 -18.87 -12.71
N SER A 164 -21.39 -19.30 -13.71
CA SER A 164 -21.54 -20.61 -14.36
C SER A 164 -20.18 -21.07 -14.89
N ASP A 165 -20.07 -22.37 -15.18
CA ASP A 165 -18.85 -22.97 -15.72
C ASP A 165 -18.51 -22.53 -17.16
N GLU A 166 -19.36 -21.73 -17.80
CA GLU A 166 -19.25 -21.43 -19.23
C GLU A 166 -18.28 -20.29 -19.57
N ARG A 167 -18.03 -19.34 -18.64
CA ARG A 167 -17.08 -18.24 -18.86
C ARG A 167 -16.44 -17.77 -17.54
N ASN A 168 -15.17 -18.05 -17.39
CA ASN A 168 -14.39 -17.44 -16.33
C ASN A 168 -13.80 -16.11 -16.81
N SER A 169 -14.04 -15.04 -16.06
CA SER A 169 -13.33 -13.76 -16.27
C SER A 169 -11.83 -13.95 -16.06
N LYS A 170 -11.03 -13.20 -16.81
CA LYS A 170 -9.57 -13.34 -16.87
C LYS A 170 -8.89 -12.22 -16.09
N VAL A 171 -8.12 -12.58 -15.06
CA VAL A 171 -7.30 -11.65 -14.29
C VAL A 171 -5.83 -11.94 -14.56
N THR A 172 -5.09 -10.96 -15.05
CA THR A 172 -3.63 -11.07 -15.20
C THR A 172 -2.94 -10.27 -14.12
N VAL A 173 -2.07 -10.92 -13.36
CA VAL A 173 -1.28 -10.30 -12.27
C VAL A 173 0.19 -10.30 -12.66
N ILE A 174 0.80 -9.12 -12.71
CA ILE A 174 2.20 -8.91 -13.09
C ILE A 174 3.00 -8.55 -11.84
N GLY A 175 3.93 -9.43 -11.45
CA GLY A 175 4.65 -9.38 -10.19
C GLY A 175 3.95 -10.21 -9.11
N CYS A 176 4.61 -11.27 -8.63
CA CYS A 176 4.06 -12.25 -7.69
C CYS A 176 4.66 -12.10 -6.27
N GLY A 177 5.02 -10.86 -5.88
CA GLY A 177 5.32 -10.50 -4.50
C GLY A 177 4.07 -10.50 -3.60
N GLU A 178 4.12 -9.91 -2.42
CA GLU A 178 3.00 -9.92 -1.46
C GLU A 178 1.71 -9.29 -2.00
N VAL A 179 1.81 -8.19 -2.75
CA VAL A 179 0.65 -7.58 -3.44
C VAL A 179 0.07 -8.56 -4.46
N GLY A 180 0.92 -9.09 -5.35
CA GLY A 180 0.50 -10.01 -6.39
C GLY A 180 -0.09 -11.31 -5.85
N LYS A 181 0.55 -11.95 -4.87
CA LYS A 181 0.02 -13.15 -4.20
C LYS A 181 -1.37 -12.91 -3.60
N SER A 182 -1.59 -11.73 -3.01
CA SER A 182 -2.89 -11.35 -2.44
C SER A 182 -3.95 -11.12 -3.51
N SER A 183 -3.59 -10.46 -4.62
CA SER A 183 -4.48 -10.27 -5.78
C SER A 183 -4.84 -11.61 -6.43
N ILE A 184 -3.85 -12.50 -6.65
CA ILE A 184 -4.06 -13.85 -7.19
C ILE A 184 -5.02 -14.63 -6.30
N HIS A 185 -4.74 -14.69 -5.01
CA HIS A 185 -5.59 -15.41 -4.06
C HIS A 185 -7.04 -14.90 -4.07
N LYS A 186 -7.22 -13.58 -4.00
CA LYS A 186 -8.55 -12.95 -4.04
C LYS A 186 -9.28 -13.23 -5.34
N SER A 187 -8.60 -13.13 -6.48
CA SER A 187 -9.19 -13.38 -7.80
C SER A 187 -9.65 -14.83 -7.97
N ILE A 188 -8.86 -15.78 -7.51
CA ILE A 188 -9.24 -17.21 -7.52
C ILE A 188 -10.43 -17.47 -6.59
N GLN A 189 -10.46 -16.87 -5.39
CA GLN A 189 -11.57 -17.02 -4.43
C GLN A 189 -12.92 -16.56 -4.99
N ILE A 190 -12.94 -15.55 -5.85
CA ILE A 190 -14.18 -15.06 -6.48
C ILE A 190 -14.51 -15.82 -7.77
N GLY A 191 -13.70 -16.80 -8.18
CA GLY A 191 -13.95 -17.66 -9.34
C GLY A 191 -13.40 -17.15 -10.67
N ALA A 192 -12.48 -16.17 -10.67
CA ALA A 192 -11.80 -15.75 -11.88
C ALA A 192 -10.68 -16.74 -12.27
N PHE A 193 -10.42 -16.90 -13.57
CA PHE A 193 -9.21 -17.55 -14.06
C PHE A 193 -8.04 -16.58 -13.98
N VAL A 194 -6.95 -16.99 -13.35
CA VAL A 194 -5.82 -16.10 -13.09
C VAL A 194 -4.62 -16.48 -13.96
N THR A 195 -3.98 -15.47 -14.55
CA THR A 195 -2.63 -15.60 -15.14
C THR A 195 -1.65 -14.82 -14.27
N ALA A 196 -0.64 -15.50 -13.75
CA ALA A 196 0.44 -14.92 -12.97
C ALA A 196 1.70 -14.77 -13.83
N ILE A 197 2.29 -13.57 -13.82
CA ILE A 197 3.49 -13.23 -14.58
C ILE A 197 4.56 -12.74 -13.60
N ASP A 198 5.74 -13.37 -13.62
CA ASP A 198 6.89 -12.96 -12.81
C ASP A 198 8.20 -13.29 -13.52
N VAL A 199 9.30 -12.70 -13.08
CA VAL A 199 10.67 -13.06 -13.52
C VAL A 199 11.22 -14.28 -12.78
N ASN A 200 10.64 -14.66 -11.64
CA ASN A 200 11.09 -15.72 -10.76
C ASN A 200 10.30 -17.01 -11.00
N GLU A 201 10.93 -17.95 -11.71
CA GLU A 201 10.33 -19.26 -12.01
C GLU A 201 9.91 -20.06 -10.75
N ASN A 202 10.63 -19.93 -9.63
CA ASN A 202 10.31 -20.70 -8.43
C ASN A 202 8.98 -20.24 -7.85
N ILE A 203 8.74 -18.94 -7.78
CA ILE A 203 7.45 -18.37 -7.35
C ILE A 203 6.31 -18.85 -8.25
N LEU A 204 6.54 -18.86 -9.56
CA LEU A 204 5.53 -19.32 -10.54
C LEU A 204 5.20 -20.82 -10.35
N LYS A 205 6.21 -21.65 -10.10
CA LYS A 205 6.04 -23.09 -9.80
C LYS A 205 5.27 -23.30 -8.48
N GLU A 206 5.59 -22.55 -7.44
CA GLU A 206 4.86 -22.57 -6.16
C GLU A 206 3.39 -22.21 -6.34
N LEU A 207 3.09 -21.14 -7.09
CA LEU A 207 1.72 -20.73 -7.38
C LEU A 207 0.95 -21.78 -8.18
N LYS A 208 1.58 -22.38 -9.21
CA LYS A 208 0.96 -23.46 -10.01
C LYS A 208 0.67 -24.68 -9.15
N ASN A 209 1.60 -25.08 -8.27
CA ASN A 209 1.40 -26.20 -7.34
C ASN A 209 0.26 -25.93 -6.36
N LYS A 210 0.14 -24.69 -5.87
CA LYS A 210 -0.88 -24.30 -4.90
C LYS A 210 -2.29 -24.21 -5.47
N TYR A 211 -2.44 -23.69 -6.71
CA TYR A 211 -3.75 -23.36 -7.28
C TYR A 211 -4.18 -24.25 -8.44
N GLY A 212 -3.30 -25.14 -8.92
CA GLY A 212 -3.62 -26.13 -9.94
C GLY A 212 -4.14 -25.54 -11.25
N GLU A 213 -5.31 -25.98 -11.68
CA GLU A 213 -5.93 -25.55 -12.95
C GLU A 213 -6.53 -24.13 -12.89
N ASN A 214 -6.70 -23.55 -11.70
CA ASN A 214 -7.28 -22.20 -11.56
C ASN A 214 -6.27 -21.09 -11.93
N ILE A 215 -5.00 -21.44 -12.23
CA ILE A 215 -3.95 -20.49 -12.55
C ILE A 215 -3.11 -20.95 -13.74
N SER A 216 -2.79 -20.02 -14.65
CA SER A 216 -1.69 -20.12 -15.60
C SER A 216 -0.51 -19.29 -15.11
N THR A 217 0.71 -19.68 -15.45
CA THR A 217 1.94 -18.99 -15.03
C THR A 217 2.88 -18.80 -16.19
N HIS A 218 3.40 -17.58 -16.40
CA HIS A 218 4.29 -17.25 -17.52
C HIS A 218 5.46 -16.38 -17.03
N ILE A 219 6.63 -16.58 -17.64
CA ILE A 219 7.80 -15.73 -17.40
C ILE A 219 7.55 -14.35 -18.03
N SER A 220 7.90 -13.31 -17.30
CA SER A 220 7.81 -11.93 -17.78
C SER A 220 8.63 -11.75 -19.08
N GLY A 221 8.00 -11.16 -20.09
CA GLY A 221 8.60 -10.94 -21.41
C GLY A 221 8.41 -12.08 -22.40
N SER A 222 7.70 -13.15 -22.06
CA SER A 222 7.31 -14.18 -23.03
C SER A 222 6.12 -13.72 -23.89
N ASP A 223 5.91 -14.33 -25.04
CA ASP A 223 4.77 -14.03 -25.92
C ASP A 223 3.45 -14.37 -25.22
N GLU A 224 3.42 -15.46 -24.46
CA GLU A 224 2.26 -15.88 -23.68
C GLU A 224 1.91 -14.87 -22.56
N ALA A 225 2.92 -14.26 -21.92
CA ALA A 225 2.72 -13.21 -20.93
C ALA A 225 2.08 -11.96 -21.60
N THR A 226 2.58 -11.59 -22.77
CA THR A 226 2.05 -10.46 -23.54
C THR A 226 0.60 -10.72 -23.96
N GLU A 227 0.30 -11.90 -24.48
CA GLU A 227 -1.07 -12.29 -24.88
C GLU A 227 -2.02 -12.32 -23.67
N ALA A 228 -1.54 -12.79 -22.49
CA ALA A 228 -2.34 -12.79 -21.27
C ALA A 228 -2.69 -11.38 -20.79
N ILE A 229 -1.81 -10.39 -21.01
CA ILE A 229 -2.09 -8.98 -20.71
C ILE A 229 -3.18 -8.45 -21.64
N ARG A 230 -3.06 -8.72 -22.93
CA ARG A 230 -3.96 -8.21 -23.96
C ARG A 230 -5.38 -8.76 -23.89
N THR A 231 -5.51 -10.02 -23.47
CA THR A 231 -6.80 -10.72 -23.36
C THR A 231 -7.43 -10.67 -21.98
N ALA A 232 -6.81 -9.98 -21.02
CA ALA A 232 -7.33 -9.84 -19.66
C ALA A 232 -8.55 -8.93 -19.58
N ASP A 233 -9.45 -9.25 -18.66
CA ASP A 233 -10.52 -8.36 -18.24
C ASP A 233 -10.02 -7.36 -17.19
N LEU A 234 -9.15 -7.85 -16.28
CA LEU A 234 -8.46 -7.06 -15.27
C LEU A 234 -6.95 -7.37 -15.28
N VAL A 235 -6.13 -6.34 -15.38
CA VAL A 235 -4.67 -6.43 -15.20
C VAL A 235 -4.30 -5.77 -13.87
N VAL A 236 -3.55 -6.46 -13.02
CA VAL A 236 -3.01 -5.93 -11.76
C VAL A 236 -1.50 -5.85 -11.86
N GLY A 237 -0.96 -4.62 -11.92
CA GLY A 237 0.48 -4.37 -11.84
C GLY A 237 0.95 -4.36 -10.38
N ALA A 238 1.73 -5.35 -9.99
CA ALA A 238 2.18 -5.56 -8.60
C ALA A 238 3.72 -5.67 -8.48
N VAL A 239 4.46 -5.08 -9.41
CA VAL A 239 5.92 -5.10 -9.40
C VAL A 239 6.44 -4.02 -8.45
N LEU A 240 7.16 -4.43 -7.42
CA LEU A 240 7.87 -3.56 -6.49
C LEU A 240 9.37 -3.89 -6.52
N LEU A 241 10.20 -2.87 -6.67
CA LEU A 241 11.63 -2.94 -6.44
C LEU A 241 11.98 -2.06 -5.24
N PRO A 242 12.35 -2.63 -4.09
CA PRO A 242 12.66 -1.84 -2.89
C PRO A 242 13.71 -0.77 -3.17
N GLY A 243 13.40 0.50 -2.82
CA GLY A 243 14.30 1.63 -3.02
C GLY A 243 14.57 2.03 -4.48
N ARG A 244 13.85 1.46 -5.44
CA ARG A 244 14.01 1.76 -6.88
C ARG A 244 12.68 2.02 -7.57
N LYS A 245 12.72 2.72 -8.69
CA LYS A 245 11.56 2.89 -9.56
C LYS A 245 11.28 1.56 -10.30
N PRO A 246 10.02 1.07 -10.30
CA PRO A 246 9.68 -0.16 -11.02
C PRO A 246 9.84 0.01 -12.53
N PRO A 247 10.13 -1.08 -13.27
CA PRO A 247 10.14 -1.05 -14.73
C PRO A 247 8.73 -0.86 -15.29
N ILE A 248 8.65 -0.41 -16.54
CA ILE A 248 7.40 -0.41 -17.30
C ILE A 248 7.13 -1.86 -17.73
N VAL A 249 6.07 -2.46 -17.20
CA VAL A 249 5.70 -3.87 -17.48
C VAL A 249 4.48 -4.00 -18.41
N VAL A 250 3.75 -2.92 -18.61
CA VAL A 250 2.69 -2.79 -19.62
C VAL A 250 3.01 -1.57 -20.47
N THR A 251 3.22 -1.77 -21.75
CA THR A 251 3.60 -0.71 -22.69
C THR A 251 2.38 0.00 -23.26
N GLN A 252 2.59 1.16 -23.88
CA GLN A 252 1.52 1.85 -24.61
C GLN A 252 0.95 0.98 -25.78
N GLU A 253 1.79 0.15 -26.38
CA GLU A 253 1.37 -0.78 -27.43
C GLU A 253 0.45 -1.86 -26.86
N ASP A 254 0.76 -2.41 -25.71
CA ASP A 254 -0.12 -3.38 -25.02
C ASP A 254 -1.47 -2.75 -24.69
N ILE A 255 -1.48 -1.52 -24.15
CA ILE A 255 -2.72 -0.78 -23.85
C ILE A 255 -3.58 -0.60 -25.11
N ASN A 256 -2.97 -0.29 -26.24
CA ASN A 256 -3.71 -0.10 -27.51
C ASN A 256 -4.32 -1.41 -28.04
N GLN A 257 -3.83 -2.57 -27.58
CA GLN A 257 -4.30 -3.89 -28.02
C GLN A 257 -5.21 -4.57 -26.98
N ILE A 258 -5.31 -4.02 -25.78
CA ILE A 258 -6.24 -4.51 -24.76
C ILE A 258 -7.68 -4.24 -25.21
N GLU A 259 -8.57 -5.18 -24.92
CA GLU A 259 -9.98 -5.08 -25.26
C GLU A 259 -10.63 -3.89 -24.53
N LYS A 260 -11.44 -3.12 -25.28
CA LYS A 260 -12.09 -1.91 -24.74
C LYS A 260 -12.96 -2.23 -23.52
N GLY A 261 -12.80 -1.45 -22.46
CA GLY A 261 -13.52 -1.62 -21.19
C GLY A 261 -12.87 -2.61 -20.24
N SER A 262 -11.71 -3.21 -20.58
CA SER A 262 -10.83 -3.86 -19.61
C SER A 262 -10.24 -2.83 -18.64
N VAL A 263 -9.80 -3.29 -17.46
CA VAL A 263 -9.27 -2.44 -16.38
C VAL A 263 -7.80 -2.78 -16.11
N ILE A 264 -6.97 -1.74 -15.90
CA ILE A 264 -5.56 -1.87 -15.52
C ILE A 264 -5.34 -1.13 -14.20
#